data_d856d0348ae910ad727106f7cbd0b4c4
#
_entry.id   d856d0348ae910ad727106f7cbd0b4c4
#
_cell.length_a   1.000
_cell.length_b   1.000
_cell.length_c   1.000
_cell.angle_alpha   90.00
_cell.angle_beta   90.00
_cell.angle_gamma   90.00
#
_symmetry.space_group_name_H-M   'P 1'
#
loop_
_entity.id
_entity.type
_entity.pdbx_description
1 polymer ?
#
loop_
_entity_poly.entity_id
_entity_poly.type
_entity_poly.pdbx_seq_one_letter_code
_entity_poly.pdbx_strand_id
1 'polypeptide(L)'
;MPEAISWASVIGIGPGIGQSIFARRLLKQVLALGKVPLVIDADGLNNLAVLLKNDREIKQLFYEYKSGIILTPHLKEMSRLIEEEITEIQSNLPKAAMKMADQDHIIVLKDARTIVSDGNAPSYINMSGNNGMATGGSGDVLTGIICGFLAGGLSLLTAARLGVYCHGLAGDAASKEKGYYSVLAGDLPNYLEKILK
;
A
#
# COMPACT_ATOMS: atom_id res chain seq x y z
N MET A 1 2.90 23.97 -3.71
CA MET A 1 2.69 22.66 -3.09
C MET A 1 2.19 22.68 -1.65
N PRO A 2 2.69 23.51 -0.71
CA PRO A 2 2.14 23.51 0.67
C PRO A 2 0.64 23.79 0.74
N GLU A 3 0.13 24.73 -0.05
CA GLU A 3 -1.29 25.08 -0.09
C GLU A 3 -2.18 23.97 -0.67
N ALA A 4 -1.71 23.23 -1.69
CA ALA A 4 -2.46 22.15 -2.32
C ALA A 4 -2.63 20.90 -1.42
N ILE A 5 -1.84 20.80 -0.35
CA ILE A 5 -1.83 19.65 0.56
C ILE A 5 -2.44 20.01 1.93
N SER A 6 -2.60 21.31 2.22
CA SER A 6 -3.07 21.79 3.53
C SER A 6 -4.50 21.34 3.89
N TRP A 7 -5.31 21.00 2.91
CA TRP A 7 -6.69 20.52 3.07
C TRP A 7 -6.78 18.97 3.08
N ALA A 8 -5.71 18.26 2.70
CA ALA A 8 -5.74 16.82 2.60
C ALA A 8 -5.82 16.18 3.99
N SER A 9 -6.70 15.19 4.14
CA SER A 9 -6.77 14.32 5.33
C SER A 9 -5.89 13.07 5.19
N VAL A 10 -5.52 12.69 3.96
CA VAL A 10 -4.65 11.54 3.61
C VAL A 10 -3.94 11.87 2.30
N ILE A 11 -2.74 11.34 2.11
CA ILE A 11 -2.02 11.42 0.84
C ILE A 11 -1.73 10.01 0.35
N GLY A 12 -2.23 9.66 -0.86
CA GLY A 12 -1.77 8.50 -1.62
C GLY A 12 -0.73 8.93 -2.64
N ILE A 13 0.42 8.26 -2.70
CA ILE A 13 1.49 8.61 -3.63
C ILE A 13 2.14 7.36 -4.22
N GLY A 14 2.44 7.40 -5.51
CA GLY A 14 3.25 6.37 -6.14
C GLY A 14 2.73 5.87 -7.47
N PRO A 15 1.46 5.50 -7.63
CA PRO A 15 0.93 5.09 -8.93
C PRO A 15 1.22 6.11 -10.01
N GLY A 16 1.92 5.69 -11.06
CA GLY A 16 2.17 6.50 -12.26
C GLY A 16 3.15 7.69 -12.12
N ILE A 17 3.79 7.91 -10.96
CA ILE A 17 4.72 9.07 -10.78
C ILE A 17 6.09 8.88 -11.42
N GLY A 18 6.44 7.67 -11.86
CA GLY A 18 7.74 7.31 -12.38
C GLY A 18 8.86 7.33 -11.33
N GLN A 19 10.10 7.06 -11.80
CA GLN A 19 11.28 6.94 -10.92
C GLN A 19 12.32 8.04 -11.22
N SER A 20 11.87 9.23 -11.56
CA SER A 20 12.70 10.37 -11.87
C SER A 20 13.24 11.09 -10.62
N ILE A 21 14.17 12.00 -10.81
CA ILE A 21 14.65 12.88 -9.75
C ILE A 21 13.52 13.77 -9.21
N PHE A 22 12.55 14.13 -10.06
CA PHE A 22 11.37 14.92 -9.65
C PHE A 22 10.44 14.12 -8.79
N ALA A 23 10.18 12.84 -9.10
CA ALA A 23 9.36 11.94 -8.29
C ALA A 23 9.99 11.75 -6.89
N ARG A 24 11.30 11.56 -6.81
CA ARG A 24 12.02 11.50 -5.53
C ARG A 24 11.94 12.81 -4.74
N ARG A 25 12.05 13.97 -5.39
CA ARG A 25 11.88 15.27 -4.72
C ARG A 25 10.46 15.44 -4.19
N LEU A 26 9.45 15.03 -4.96
CA LEU A 26 8.06 15.04 -4.51
C LEU A 26 7.87 14.19 -3.26
N LEU A 27 8.36 12.95 -3.26
CA LEU A 27 8.26 12.06 -2.10
C LEU A 27 8.97 12.63 -0.86
N LYS A 28 10.17 13.23 -1.03
CA LYS A 28 10.87 13.92 0.06
C LYS A 28 10.02 15.06 0.66
N GLN A 29 9.40 15.87 -0.19
CA GLN A 29 8.54 16.97 0.26
C GLN A 29 7.31 16.47 1.01
N VAL A 30 6.71 15.36 0.56
CA VAL A 30 5.57 14.75 1.23
C VAL A 30 5.98 14.18 2.60
N LEU A 31 7.09 13.48 2.70
CA LEU A 31 7.62 13.00 3.98
C LEU A 31 7.96 14.14 4.95
N ALA A 32 8.53 15.24 4.46
CA ALA A 32 8.85 16.40 5.29
C ALA A 32 7.64 17.15 5.82
N LEU A 33 6.44 16.95 5.26
CA LEU A 33 5.21 17.56 5.77
C LEU A 33 4.78 16.99 7.12
N GLY A 34 4.89 15.67 7.31
CA GLY A 34 4.64 14.98 8.58
C GLY A 34 3.24 15.10 9.19
N LYS A 35 2.25 15.60 8.44
CA LYS A 35 0.98 16.09 9.00
C LYS A 35 -0.22 15.18 8.84
N VAL A 36 -0.20 14.29 7.85
CA VAL A 36 -1.34 13.44 7.49
C VAL A 36 -0.86 12.02 7.18
N PRO A 37 -1.72 11.00 7.35
CA PRO A 37 -1.36 9.63 6.96
C PRO A 37 -0.95 9.54 5.49
N LEU A 38 0.03 8.70 5.20
CA LEU A 38 0.51 8.42 3.84
C LEU A 38 0.19 6.99 3.44
N VAL A 39 -0.19 6.80 2.17
CA VAL A 39 -0.20 5.48 1.51
C VAL A 39 0.80 5.55 0.35
N ILE A 40 1.84 4.71 0.39
CA ILE A 40 2.90 4.69 -0.62
C ILE A 40 2.85 3.37 -1.37
N ASP A 41 2.70 3.43 -2.71
CA ASP A 41 2.58 2.27 -3.60
C ASP A 41 3.47 2.42 -4.84
N ALA A 42 3.64 1.36 -5.58
CA ALA A 42 4.24 1.33 -6.92
C ALA A 42 5.56 2.10 -7.03
N ASP A 43 5.66 3.08 -7.95
CA ASP A 43 6.88 3.89 -8.11
C ASP A 43 7.24 4.71 -6.87
N GLY A 44 6.27 5.00 -5.99
CA GLY A 44 6.54 5.60 -4.69
C GLY A 44 7.43 4.71 -3.82
N LEU A 45 7.17 3.40 -3.79
CA LEU A 45 7.97 2.41 -3.06
C LEU A 45 9.37 2.25 -3.67
N ASN A 46 9.46 2.24 -5.01
CA ASN A 46 10.74 2.19 -5.70
C ASN A 46 11.62 3.41 -5.39
N ASN A 47 11.01 4.61 -5.40
CA ASN A 47 11.70 5.84 -5.03
C ASN A 47 12.08 5.86 -3.54
N LEU A 48 11.18 5.36 -2.66
CA LEU A 48 11.43 5.25 -1.22
C LEU A 48 12.64 4.35 -0.94
N ALA A 49 12.72 3.17 -1.58
CA ALA A 49 13.86 2.25 -1.42
C ALA A 49 15.20 2.93 -1.74
N VAL A 50 15.25 3.68 -2.86
CA VAL A 50 16.46 4.45 -3.23
C VAL A 50 16.78 5.53 -2.19
N LEU A 51 15.78 6.22 -1.66
CA LEU A 51 15.97 7.29 -0.69
C LEU A 51 16.41 6.74 0.67
N LEU A 52 15.78 5.68 1.17
CA LEU A 52 16.17 5.05 2.45
C LEU A 52 17.60 4.54 2.45
N LYS A 53 18.10 4.10 1.28
CA LYS A 53 19.47 3.62 1.13
C LYS A 53 20.50 4.76 1.07
N ASN A 54 20.18 5.88 0.43
CA ASN A 54 21.16 6.89 0.02
C ASN A 54 21.00 8.24 0.74
N ASP A 55 19.95 8.43 1.55
CA ASP A 55 19.64 9.72 2.17
C ASP A 55 19.29 9.54 3.66
N ARG A 56 20.25 9.93 4.53
CA ARG A 56 20.10 9.77 5.98
C ARG A 56 18.96 10.62 6.57
N GLU A 57 18.75 11.83 6.03
CA GLU A 57 17.69 12.73 6.48
C GLU A 57 16.32 12.12 6.16
N ILE A 58 16.14 11.62 4.94
CA ILE A 58 14.88 10.97 4.55
C ILE A 58 14.64 9.68 5.34
N LYS A 59 15.69 8.91 5.61
CA LYS A 59 15.59 7.73 6.46
C LYS A 59 15.08 8.09 7.85
N GLN A 60 15.61 9.17 8.45
CA GLN A 60 15.15 9.66 9.73
C GLN A 60 13.69 10.14 9.67
N LEU A 61 13.34 11.00 8.70
CA LEU A 61 11.97 11.48 8.50
C LEU A 61 10.95 10.34 8.31
N PHE A 62 11.34 9.28 7.61
CA PHE A 62 10.49 8.11 7.41
C PHE A 62 10.20 7.40 8.74
N TYR A 63 11.22 7.04 9.52
CA TYR A 63 11.03 6.31 10.78
C TYR A 63 10.42 7.17 11.90
N GLU A 64 10.54 8.49 11.82
CA GLU A 64 9.93 9.44 12.77
C GLU A 64 8.54 9.93 12.34
N TYR A 65 7.96 9.38 11.27
CA TYR A 65 6.69 9.84 10.71
C TYR A 65 5.50 9.42 11.57
N LYS A 66 5.04 10.30 12.47
CA LYS A 66 4.02 9.98 13.49
C LYS A 66 2.57 10.00 12.99
N SER A 67 2.29 10.63 11.86
CA SER A 67 0.94 10.60 11.27
C SER A 67 0.60 9.25 10.62
N GLY A 68 1.59 8.37 10.48
CA GLY A 68 1.49 7.02 10.01
C GLY A 68 1.64 6.83 8.51
N ILE A 69 2.28 5.72 8.14
CA ILE A 69 2.53 5.33 6.74
C ILE A 69 2.00 3.92 6.51
N ILE A 70 1.29 3.73 5.40
CA ILE A 70 0.97 2.39 4.87
C ILE A 70 1.78 2.18 3.60
N LEU A 71 2.59 1.12 3.56
CA LEU A 71 3.30 0.66 2.37
C LEU A 71 2.58 -0.54 1.77
N THR A 72 2.38 -0.55 0.46
CA THR A 72 1.65 -1.64 -0.24
C THR A 72 2.55 -2.39 -1.23
N PRO A 73 3.72 -2.91 -0.82
CA PRO A 73 4.65 -3.53 -1.74
C PRO A 73 4.15 -4.89 -2.27
N HIS A 74 4.38 -5.18 -3.56
CA HIS A 74 4.49 -6.53 -4.05
C HIS A 74 5.90 -7.10 -3.75
N LEU A 75 6.14 -8.40 -3.98
CA LEU A 75 7.40 -9.07 -3.60
C LEU A 75 8.66 -8.35 -4.10
N LYS A 76 8.66 -7.89 -5.36
CA LYS A 76 9.82 -7.21 -5.94
C LYS A 76 10.08 -5.81 -5.36
N GLU A 77 9.03 -5.10 -4.97
CA GLU A 77 9.13 -3.82 -4.26
C GLU A 77 9.62 -4.06 -2.83
N MET A 78 9.08 -5.08 -2.14
CA MET A 78 9.54 -5.47 -0.81
C MET A 78 11.01 -5.86 -0.81
N SER A 79 11.46 -6.66 -1.79
CA SER A 79 12.86 -7.05 -1.97
C SER A 79 13.79 -5.83 -2.04
N ARG A 80 13.38 -4.76 -2.73
CA ARG A 80 14.17 -3.52 -2.80
C ARG A 80 14.18 -2.73 -1.50
N LEU A 81 13.05 -2.74 -0.76
CA LEU A 81 12.91 -2.01 0.50
C LEU A 81 13.75 -2.62 1.62
N ILE A 82 13.80 -3.97 1.71
CA ILE A 82 14.51 -4.68 2.78
C ILE A 82 15.85 -5.28 2.33
N GLU A 83 16.22 -5.10 1.06
CA GLU A 83 17.45 -5.62 0.44
C GLU A 83 17.62 -7.15 0.58
N GLU A 84 16.53 -7.91 0.35
CA GLU A 84 16.50 -9.36 0.41
C GLU A 84 16.02 -9.99 -0.90
N GLU A 85 16.44 -11.25 -1.13
CA GLU A 85 16.00 -12.01 -2.29
C GLU A 85 14.51 -12.37 -2.21
N ILE A 86 13.83 -12.36 -3.36
CA ILE A 86 12.39 -12.67 -3.44
C ILE A 86 12.08 -14.07 -2.87
N THR A 87 12.96 -15.03 -3.09
CA THR A 87 12.81 -16.41 -2.58
C THR A 87 12.82 -16.48 -1.06
N GLU A 88 13.62 -15.63 -0.40
CA GLU A 88 13.65 -15.53 1.06
C GLU A 88 12.36 -14.90 1.60
N ILE A 89 11.89 -13.83 0.95
CA ILE A 89 10.62 -13.18 1.30
C ILE A 89 9.46 -14.18 1.15
N GLN A 90 9.39 -14.92 0.04
CA GLN A 90 8.34 -15.91 -0.20
C GLN A 90 8.37 -17.07 0.79
N SER A 91 9.54 -17.43 1.33
CA SER A 91 9.66 -18.49 2.34
C SER A 91 8.91 -18.17 3.64
N ASN A 92 8.75 -16.88 3.98
CA ASN A 92 8.03 -16.44 5.18
C ASN A 92 7.52 -14.98 5.02
N LEU A 93 6.40 -14.82 4.33
CA LEU A 93 5.78 -13.52 4.06
C LEU A 93 5.47 -12.72 5.34
N PRO A 94 4.90 -13.31 6.43
CA PRO A 94 4.67 -12.57 7.66
C PRO A 94 5.95 -12.00 8.26
N LYS A 95 7.03 -12.80 8.32
CA LYS A 95 8.33 -12.35 8.84
C LYS A 95 8.91 -11.22 7.98
N ALA A 96 8.80 -11.32 6.66
CA ALA A 96 9.26 -10.26 5.77
C ALA A 96 8.49 -8.96 5.98
N ALA A 97 7.15 -9.02 6.09
CA ALA A 97 6.31 -7.84 6.33
C ALA A 97 6.65 -7.16 7.67
N MET A 98 6.96 -7.92 8.72
CA MET A 98 7.30 -7.39 10.05
C MET A 98 8.62 -6.60 10.07
N LYS A 99 9.53 -6.77 9.09
CA LYS A 99 10.86 -6.10 9.11
C LYS A 99 10.81 -4.58 9.02
N MET A 100 9.76 -4.03 8.42
CA MET A 100 9.57 -2.59 8.29
C MET A 100 8.30 -2.10 8.97
N ALA A 101 7.52 -3.01 9.58
CA ALA A 101 6.27 -2.69 10.23
C ALA A 101 6.50 -2.31 11.70
N ASP A 102 5.76 -1.31 12.15
CA ASP A 102 5.57 -0.93 13.55
C ASP A 102 4.21 -0.25 13.72
N GLN A 103 3.93 0.35 14.87
CA GLN A 103 2.65 1.03 15.14
C GLN A 103 2.36 2.21 14.19
N ASP A 104 3.40 2.85 13.65
CA ASP A 104 3.31 4.01 12.76
C ASP A 104 3.52 3.62 11.28
N HIS A 105 4.01 2.39 11.02
CA HIS A 105 4.29 1.87 9.67
C HIS A 105 3.59 0.52 9.45
N ILE A 106 2.55 0.52 8.64
CA ILE A 106 1.80 -0.68 8.28
C ILE A 106 2.29 -1.20 6.93
N ILE A 107 2.59 -2.49 6.87
CA ILE A 107 3.00 -3.16 5.63
C ILE A 107 1.86 -4.02 5.10
N VAL A 108 1.47 -3.76 3.86
CA VAL A 108 0.51 -4.55 3.08
C VAL A 108 1.31 -5.28 2.00
N LEU A 109 1.89 -6.43 2.34
CA LEU A 109 2.71 -7.23 1.41
C LEU A 109 1.81 -8.01 0.47
N LYS A 110 1.78 -7.59 -0.79
CA LYS A 110 0.94 -8.15 -1.86
C LYS A 110 1.57 -9.42 -2.45
N ASP A 111 0.83 -10.52 -2.39
CA ASP A 111 1.13 -11.79 -3.08
C ASP A 111 -0.20 -12.53 -3.29
N ALA A 112 -0.19 -13.81 -3.67
CA ALA A 112 -1.38 -14.65 -3.78
C ALA A 112 -2.27 -14.60 -2.52
N ARG A 113 -1.67 -14.42 -1.36
CA ARG A 113 -2.33 -14.03 -0.09
C ARG A 113 -1.64 -12.79 0.46
N THR A 114 -2.37 -11.70 0.52
CA THR A 114 -1.83 -10.44 1.06
C THR A 114 -1.68 -10.51 2.57
N ILE A 115 -0.51 -10.11 3.07
CA ILE A 115 -0.20 -10.03 4.49
C ILE A 115 -0.29 -8.57 4.94
N VAL A 116 -0.98 -8.30 6.05
CA VAL A 116 -0.97 -6.98 6.70
C VAL A 116 -0.31 -7.10 8.06
N SER A 117 0.72 -6.30 8.29
CA SER A 117 1.51 -6.30 9.53
C SER A 117 1.69 -4.90 10.09
N ASP A 118 1.59 -4.78 11.42
CA ASP A 118 1.92 -3.61 12.24
C ASP A 118 3.15 -3.85 13.12
N GLY A 119 3.98 -4.82 12.75
CA GLY A 119 5.16 -5.23 13.52
C GLY A 119 4.86 -6.20 14.67
N ASN A 120 3.59 -6.36 15.05
CA ASN A 120 3.18 -7.30 16.09
C ASN A 120 2.69 -8.63 15.48
N ALA A 121 2.90 -9.72 16.20
CA ALA A 121 2.31 -11.01 15.84
C ALA A 121 0.96 -11.21 16.55
N PRO A 122 -0.01 -11.89 15.91
CA PRO A 122 0.02 -12.42 14.56
C PRO A 122 -0.31 -11.39 13.48
N SER A 123 0.36 -11.48 12.32
CA SER A 123 -0.03 -10.70 11.13
C SER A 123 -1.40 -11.14 10.59
N TYR A 124 -2.13 -10.22 9.97
CA TYR A 124 -3.36 -10.54 9.26
C TYR A 124 -3.05 -11.15 7.88
N ILE A 125 -3.71 -12.26 7.55
CA ILE A 125 -3.62 -12.90 6.22
C ILE A 125 -4.97 -12.75 5.52
N ASN A 126 -4.99 -12.10 4.37
CA ASN A 126 -6.21 -11.93 3.60
C ASN A 126 -6.56 -13.20 2.82
N MET A 127 -7.81 -13.65 2.98
CA MET A 127 -8.32 -14.84 2.29
C MET A 127 -9.33 -14.51 1.19
N SER A 128 -9.77 -13.25 1.06
CA SER A 128 -10.63 -12.80 -0.05
C SER A 128 -9.81 -12.52 -1.30
N GLY A 129 -10.49 -12.51 -2.44
CA GLY A 129 -9.88 -12.27 -3.75
C GLY A 129 -9.48 -13.55 -4.48
N ASN A 130 -9.24 -13.39 -5.76
CA ASN A 130 -8.96 -14.48 -6.69
C ASN A 130 -7.96 -14.05 -7.78
N ASN A 131 -7.52 -15.00 -8.59
CA ASN A 131 -6.54 -14.78 -9.66
C ASN A 131 -7.04 -13.89 -10.81
N GLY A 132 -8.35 -13.69 -10.97
CA GLY A 132 -8.89 -12.71 -11.93
C GLY A 132 -8.52 -11.26 -11.62
N MET A 133 -8.08 -11.01 -10.37
CA MET A 133 -7.60 -9.68 -9.95
C MET A 133 -6.16 -9.38 -10.38
N ALA A 134 -5.44 -10.34 -10.96
CA ALA A 134 -4.07 -10.17 -11.43
C ALA A 134 -4.03 -9.36 -12.76
N THR A 135 -4.56 -8.15 -12.73
CA THR A 135 -4.64 -7.22 -13.84
C THR A 135 -3.96 -5.90 -13.49
N GLY A 136 -3.38 -5.22 -14.49
CA GLY A 136 -2.72 -3.92 -14.30
C GLY A 136 -3.69 -2.89 -13.70
N GLY A 137 -3.24 -2.15 -12.69
CA GLY A 137 -4.03 -1.15 -11.99
C GLY A 137 -4.82 -1.68 -10.78
N SER A 138 -4.90 -2.99 -10.55
CA SER A 138 -5.57 -3.55 -9.37
C SER A 138 -4.95 -3.06 -8.06
N GLY A 139 -3.62 -2.92 -7.99
CA GLY A 139 -2.92 -2.32 -6.85
C GLY A 139 -3.27 -0.85 -6.63
N ASP A 140 -3.41 -0.08 -7.72
CA ASP A 140 -3.77 1.34 -7.64
C ASP A 140 -5.17 1.52 -7.03
N VAL A 141 -6.12 0.61 -7.39
CA VAL A 141 -7.45 0.56 -6.77
C VAL A 141 -7.35 0.26 -5.29
N LEU A 142 -6.53 -0.72 -4.87
CA LEU A 142 -6.31 -1.02 -3.46
C LEU A 142 -5.78 0.20 -2.71
N THR A 143 -4.81 0.92 -3.27
CA THR A 143 -4.27 2.15 -2.70
C THR A 143 -5.37 3.20 -2.50
N GLY A 144 -6.24 3.38 -3.50
CA GLY A 144 -7.39 4.28 -3.41
C GLY A 144 -8.38 3.89 -2.31
N ILE A 145 -8.69 2.59 -2.17
CA ILE A 145 -9.59 2.06 -1.13
C ILE A 145 -9.02 2.34 0.27
N ILE A 146 -7.74 2.05 0.48
CA ILE A 146 -7.06 2.29 1.76
C ILE A 146 -7.08 3.79 2.09
N CYS A 147 -6.76 4.66 1.12
CA CYS A 147 -6.87 6.11 1.29
C CYS A 147 -8.29 6.54 1.66
N GLY A 148 -9.31 5.98 1.02
CA GLY A 148 -10.71 6.28 1.33
C GLY A 148 -11.07 5.91 2.78
N PHE A 149 -10.67 4.74 3.27
CA PHE A 149 -10.89 4.34 4.66
C PHE A 149 -10.14 5.19 5.68
N LEU A 150 -8.89 5.58 5.39
CA LEU A 150 -8.15 6.52 6.22
C LEU A 150 -8.82 7.90 6.27
N ALA A 151 -9.27 8.42 5.12
CA ALA A 151 -9.98 9.69 5.04
C ALA A 151 -11.32 9.65 5.78
N GLY A 152 -11.94 8.46 5.87
CA GLY A 152 -13.13 8.19 6.69
C GLY A 152 -12.84 8.06 8.19
N GLY A 153 -11.59 8.22 8.65
CA GLY A 153 -11.21 8.25 10.06
C GLY A 153 -10.85 6.89 10.66
N LEU A 154 -10.67 5.84 9.87
CA LEU A 154 -10.20 4.56 10.39
C LEU A 154 -8.72 4.64 10.76
N SER A 155 -8.31 3.84 11.76
CA SER A 155 -6.89 3.69 12.11
C SER A 155 -6.10 3.05 10.96
N LEU A 156 -4.78 3.27 10.91
CA LEU A 156 -3.88 2.73 9.89
C LEU A 156 -4.09 1.23 9.68
N LEU A 157 -4.02 0.45 10.77
CA LEU A 157 -4.15 -1.00 10.71
C LEU A 157 -5.54 -1.44 10.24
N THR A 158 -6.59 -0.78 10.72
CA THR A 158 -7.97 -1.09 10.34
C THR A 158 -8.21 -0.75 8.87
N ALA A 159 -7.75 0.42 8.41
CA ALA A 159 -7.87 0.83 7.01
C ALA A 159 -7.13 -0.12 6.07
N ALA A 160 -5.92 -0.57 6.44
CA ALA A 160 -5.17 -1.54 5.67
C ALA A 160 -5.88 -2.90 5.59
N ARG A 161 -6.33 -3.47 6.72
CA ARG A 161 -7.03 -4.77 6.78
C ARG A 161 -8.34 -4.74 6.01
N LEU A 162 -9.19 -3.76 6.28
CA LEU A 162 -10.47 -3.61 5.57
C LEU A 162 -10.26 -3.30 4.09
N GLY A 163 -9.26 -2.48 3.76
CA GLY A 163 -8.92 -2.18 2.37
C GLY A 163 -8.60 -3.43 1.57
N VAL A 164 -7.72 -4.27 2.09
CA VAL A 164 -7.35 -5.54 1.45
C VAL A 164 -8.54 -6.49 1.36
N TYR A 165 -9.33 -6.61 2.44
CA TYR A 165 -10.48 -7.49 2.50
C TYR A 165 -11.58 -7.07 1.50
N CYS A 166 -11.99 -5.80 1.52
CA CYS A 166 -13.03 -5.27 0.62
C CYS A 166 -12.57 -5.30 -0.84
N HIS A 167 -11.29 -5.00 -1.11
CA HIS A 167 -10.71 -5.13 -2.44
C HIS A 167 -10.82 -6.57 -2.97
N GLY A 168 -10.48 -7.55 -2.12
CA GLY A 168 -10.63 -8.97 -2.45
C GLY A 168 -12.07 -9.37 -2.70
N LEU A 169 -13.01 -8.98 -1.83
CA LEU A 169 -14.44 -9.25 -2.02
C LEU A 169 -15.00 -8.62 -3.31
N ALA A 170 -14.55 -7.40 -3.66
CA ALA A 170 -14.91 -6.75 -4.91
C ALA A 170 -14.44 -7.57 -6.12
N GLY A 171 -13.21 -8.10 -6.05
CA GLY A 171 -12.67 -9.00 -7.06
C GLY A 171 -13.44 -10.32 -7.17
N ASP A 172 -13.85 -10.91 -6.04
CA ASP A 172 -14.67 -12.12 -6.02
C ASP A 172 -16.04 -11.90 -6.65
N ALA A 173 -16.69 -10.78 -6.30
CA ALA A 173 -17.97 -10.40 -6.89
C ALA A 173 -17.86 -10.12 -8.40
N ALA A 174 -16.83 -9.39 -8.82
CA ALA A 174 -16.57 -9.09 -10.22
C ALA A 174 -16.30 -10.37 -11.03
N SER A 175 -15.46 -11.28 -10.51
CA SER A 175 -15.15 -12.55 -11.19
C SER A 175 -16.36 -13.47 -11.31
N LYS A 176 -17.24 -13.47 -10.32
CA LYS A 176 -18.49 -14.25 -10.34
C LYS A 176 -19.45 -13.77 -11.43
N GLU A 177 -19.52 -12.47 -11.69
CA GLU A 177 -20.42 -11.86 -12.67
C GLU A 177 -19.82 -11.85 -14.09
N LYS A 178 -18.52 -11.51 -14.22
CA LYS A 178 -17.84 -11.27 -15.50
C LYS A 178 -16.98 -12.45 -15.97
N GLY A 179 -16.68 -13.40 -15.08
CA GLY A 179 -15.67 -14.44 -15.31
C GLY A 179 -14.24 -13.95 -15.02
N TYR A 180 -13.38 -14.86 -14.60
CA TYR A 180 -12.01 -14.57 -14.12
C TYR A 180 -11.13 -13.83 -15.14
N TYR A 181 -11.31 -14.09 -16.44
CA TYR A 181 -10.48 -13.49 -17.50
C TYR A 181 -10.98 -12.14 -17.99
N SER A 182 -12.16 -11.70 -17.53
CA SER A 182 -12.81 -10.48 -18.01
C SER A 182 -12.83 -9.36 -16.97
N VAL A 183 -12.25 -9.58 -15.79
CA VAL A 183 -12.16 -8.57 -14.74
C VAL A 183 -11.06 -7.56 -15.07
N LEU A 184 -11.43 -6.30 -15.08
CA LEU A 184 -10.50 -5.18 -15.20
C LEU A 184 -10.39 -4.45 -13.86
N ALA A 185 -9.25 -3.80 -13.60
CA ALA A 185 -9.06 -3.02 -12.38
C ALA A 185 -10.14 -1.94 -12.19
N GLY A 186 -10.56 -1.28 -13.27
CA GLY A 186 -11.64 -0.28 -13.27
C GLY A 186 -13.03 -0.82 -12.93
N ASP A 187 -13.23 -2.14 -12.91
CA ASP A 187 -14.50 -2.74 -12.47
C ASP A 187 -14.61 -2.75 -10.93
N LEU A 188 -13.49 -2.96 -10.24
CA LEU A 188 -13.47 -3.20 -8.79
C LEU A 188 -14.20 -2.12 -7.98
N PRO A 189 -14.04 -0.81 -8.26
CA PRO A 189 -14.79 0.24 -7.55
C PRO A 189 -16.32 0.07 -7.61
N ASN A 190 -16.86 -0.39 -8.75
CA ASN A 190 -18.30 -0.59 -8.92
C ASN A 190 -18.85 -1.74 -8.05
N TYR A 191 -18.01 -2.74 -7.76
CA TYR A 191 -18.38 -3.85 -6.87
C TYR A 191 -18.21 -3.52 -5.40
N LEU A 192 -17.38 -2.53 -5.04
CA LEU A 192 -17.28 -2.03 -3.66
C LEU A 192 -18.61 -1.48 -3.15
N GLU A 193 -19.37 -0.77 -4.00
CA GLU A 193 -20.70 -0.28 -3.63
C GLU A 193 -21.64 -1.40 -3.16
N LYS A 194 -21.52 -2.61 -3.76
CA LYS A 194 -22.35 -3.77 -3.40
C LYS A 194 -21.92 -4.40 -2.06
N ILE A 195 -20.70 -4.14 -1.62
CA ILE A 195 -20.08 -4.75 -0.42
C ILE A 195 -20.21 -3.84 0.80
N LEU A 196 -20.15 -2.53 0.61
CA LEU A 196 -20.14 -1.53 1.67
C LEU A 196 -21.55 -1.04 2.05
N LYS A 197 -22.60 -1.72 1.60
CA LYS A 197 -24.02 -1.41 1.94
C LYS A 197 -24.40 -1.90 3.32
#